data_2878ccd2e0a15f0e1db5aa7bdf057403
#
_entry.id   2878ccd2e0a15f0e1db5aa7bdf057403
#
_cell.length_a   1.000
_cell.length_b   1.000
_cell.length_c   1.000
_cell.angle_alpha   90.00
_cell.angle_beta   90.00
_cell.angle_gamma   90.00
#
_symmetry.space_group_name_H-M   'P 1'
#
loop_
_entity.id
_entity.type
_entity.pdbx_description
1 polymer ?
#
loop_
_entity_poly.entity_id
_entity_poly.type
_entity_poly.pdbx_seq_one_letter_code
_entity_poly.pdbx_strand_id
1 'polypeptide(L)'
;MALISSVYDDRTQLAGCRRLIRGQALVEFAIVIPLLLLLMIGLINLGVIINAQIILTQAVWEGARTGATLDPFIGEGDSEIQGAVQASLSGLSYPSAVQIEIIPDESARSAMSWPKPRGEALQVRLAYPFQISLPIPIDITLGAEATSRMEYSNLP
;
A
#
# COMPACT_ATOMS: atom_id res chain seq x y z
N MET A 1 24.47 -39.50 -63.64
CA MET A 1 24.05 -40.07 -62.34
C MET A 1 24.58 -39.32 -61.12
N ALA A 2 25.47 -38.33 -61.30
CA ALA A 2 26.10 -37.57 -60.17
C ALA A 2 25.31 -36.30 -59.72
N LEU A 3 24.36 -35.82 -60.50
CA LEU A 3 23.63 -34.57 -60.19
C LEU A 3 22.43 -34.73 -59.19
N ILE A 4 21.96 -35.98 -59.03
CA ILE A 4 20.79 -36.25 -58.14
C ILE A 4 21.24 -36.36 -56.65
N SER A 5 22.48 -36.78 -56.37
CA SER A 5 23.01 -36.89 -55.00
C SER A 5 23.30 -35.54 -54.36
N SER A 6 23.69 -34.52 -55.12
CA SER A 6 23.99 -33.20 -54.63
C SER A 6 22.71 -32.40 -54.16
N VAL A 7 21.60 -32.63 -54.82
CA VAL A 7 20.30 -31.95 -54.48
C VAL A 7 19.66 -32.55 -53.21
N TYR A 8 19.96 -33.83 -52.96
CA TYR A 8 19.40 -34.50 -51.78
C TYR A 8 20.15 -34.12 -50.48
N ASP A 9 21.45 -33.88 -50.57
CA ASP A 9 22.29 -33.48 -49.46
C ASP A 9 21.98 -32.05 -48.96
N ASP A 10 21.66 -31.14 -49.88
CA ASP A 10 21.29 -29.74 -49.57
C ASP A 10 19.97 -29.61 -48.81
N ARG A 11 18.98 -30.47 -49.12
CA ARG A 11 17.71 -30.49 -48.40
C ARG A 11 17.80 -30.99 -46.96
N THR A 12 18.68 -31.94 -46.69
CA THR A 12 18.89 -32.47 -45.32
C THR A 12 19.66 -31.48 -44.45
N GLN A 13 20.60 -30.73 -45.02
CA GLN A 13 21.35 -29.64 -44.34
C GLN A 13 20.41 -28.50 -43.92
N LEU A 14 19.49 -28.07 -44.80
CA LEU A 14 18.54 -27.00 -44.53
C LEU A 14 17.47 -27.42 -43.46
N ALA A 15 17.11 -28.70 -43.42
CA ALA A 15 16.19 -29.22 -42.40
C ALA A 15 16.84 -29.31 -41.00
N GLY A 16 18.13 -29.62 -40.95
CA GLY A 16 18.90 -29.61 -39.69
C GLY A 16 19.10 -28.22 -39.13
N CYS A 17 19.37 -27.22 -39.96
CA CYS A 17 19.59 -25.83 -39.56
C CYS A 17 18.30 -25.22 -39.01
N ARG A 18 17.11 -25.52 -39.58
CA ARG A 18 15.80 -25.05 -39.07
C ARG A 18 15.46 -25.65 -37.70
N ARG A 19 15.88 -26.85 -37.36
CA ARG A 19 15.68 -27.46 -36.04
C ARG A 19 16.52 -26.81 -34.96
N LEU A 20 17.77 -26.44 -35.27
CA LEU A 20 18.67 -25.76 -34.32
C LEU A 20 18.13 -24.36 -33.95
N ILE A 21 17.66 -23.62 -34.95
CA ILE A 21 17.10 -22.26 -34.71
C ILE A 21 15.84 -22.32 -33.84
N ARG A 22 14.98 -23.33 -34.00
CA ARG A 22 13.79 -23.52 -33.16
C ARG A 22 14.14 -23.88 -31.72
N GLY A 23 15.20 -24.66 -31.48
CA GLY A 23 15.69 -25.00 -30.16
C GLY A 23 16.25 -23.79 -29.42
N GLN A 24 16.99 -22.92 -30.09
CA GLN A 24 17.58 -21.72 -29.51
C GLN A 24 16.48 -20.75 -29.03
N ALA A 25 15.46 -20.49 -29.86
CA ALA A 25 14.33 -19.62 -29.47
C ALA A 25 13.59 -20.13 -28.26
N LEU A 26 13.44 -21.45 -28.09
CA LEU A 26 12.81 -22.05 -26.89
C LEU A 26 13.64 -21.82 -25.62
N VAL A 27 14.98 -21.89 -25.73
CA VAL A 27 15.87 -21.63 -24.58
C VAL A 27 15.81 -20.16 -24.18
N GLU A 28 15.85 -19.24 -25.15
CA GLU A 28 15.72 -17.80 -24.88
C GLU A 28 14.37 -17.49 -24.21
N PHE A 29 13.27 -18.06 -24.70
CA PHE A 29 11.95 -17.89 -24.12
C PHE A 29 11.85 -18.47 -22.70
N ALA A 30 12.48 -19.63 -22.45
CA ALA A 30 12.51 -20.26 -21.12
C ALA A 30 13.23 -19.40 -20.07
N ILE A 31 14.19 -18.57 -20.45
CA ILE A 31 14.88 -17.65 -19.55
C ILE A 31 14.09 -16.36 -19.35
N VAL A 32 13.42 -15.87 -20.37
CA VAL A 32 12.67 -14.60 -20.32
C VAL A 32 11.37 -14.75 -19.49
N ILE A 33 10.68 -15.88 -19.60
CA ILE A 33 9.40 -16.07 -18.86
C ILE A 33 9.55 -15.91 -17.35
N PRO A 34 10.49 -16.55 -16.65
CA PRO A 34 10.65 -16.39 -15.21
C PRO A 34 10.91 -14.93 -14.81
N LEU A 35 11.70 -14.21 -15.59
CA LEU A 35 11.99 -12.80 -15.34
C LEU A 35 10.74 -11.93 -15.50
N LEU A 36 9.95 -12.19 -16.53
CA LEU A 36 8.70 -11.48 -16.80
C LEU A 36 7.65 -11.76 -15.72
N LEU A 37 7.54 -13.00 -15.25
CA LEU A 37 6.66 -13.37 -14.14
C LEU A 37 7.08 -12.68 -12.84
N LEU A 38 8.37 -12.62 -12.54
CA LEU A 38 8.90 -11.93 -11.36
C LEU A 38 8.58 -10.43 -11.41
N LEU A 39 8.76 -9.80 -12.57
CA LEU A 39 8.38 -8.41 -12.79
C LEU A 39 6.88 -8.20 -12.58
N MET A 40 6.03 -9.07 -13.11
CA MET A 40 4.58 -8.98 -12.97
C MET A 40 4.14 -9.09 -11.51
N ILE A 41 4.72 -10.04 -10.75
CA ILE A 41 4.46 -10.18 -9.31
C ILE A 41 4.89 -8.91 -8.56
N GLY A 42 6.06 -8.34 -8.89
CA GLY A 42 6.53 -7.09 -8.31
C GLY A 42 5.58 -5.91 -8.54
N LEU A 43 5.05 -5.77 -9.75
CA LEU A 43 4.08 -4.72 -10.07
C LEU A 43 2.75 -4.89 -9.33
N ILE A 44 2.27 -6.11 -9.17
CA ILE A 44 1.05 -6.40 -8.40
C ILE A 44 1.26 -6.01 -6.93
N ASN A 45 2.36 -6.43 -6.31
CA ASN A 45 2.67 -6.08 -4.92
C ASN A 45 2.78 -4.56 -4.74
N LEU A 46 3.43 -3.85 -5.67
CA LEU A 46 3.50 -2.40 -5.64
C LEU A 46 2.12 -1.76 -5.68
N GLY A 47 1.21 -2.26 -6.53
CA GLY A 47 -0.17 -1.79 -6.59
C GLY A 47 -0.92 -1.94 -5.27
N VAL A 48 -0.74 -3.06 -4.58
CA VAL A 48 -1.36 -3.31 -3.27
C VAL A 48 -0.80 -2.35 -2.20
N ILE A 49 0.51 -2.11 -2.19
CA ILE A 49 1.16 -1.16 -1.26
C ILE A 49 0.63 0.26 -1.47
N ILE A 50 0.57 0.71 -2.71
CA ILE A 50 0.08 2.06 -3.05
C ILE A 50 -1.38 2.20 -2.62
N ASN A 51 -2.22 1.18 -2.89
CA ASN A 51 -3.61 1.20 -2.47
C ASN A 51 -3.75 1.28 -0.94
N ALA A 52 -2.98 0.50 -0.18
CA ALA A 52 -2.97 0.56 1.28
C ALA A 52 -2.54 1.95 1.77
N GLN A 53 -1.53 2.56 1.16
CA GLN A 53 -1.07 3.90 1.52
C GLN A 53 -2.13 4.98 1.27
N ILE A 54 -2.89 4.87 0.18
CA ILE A 54 -4.00 5.78 -0.12
C ILE A 54 -5.09 5.66 0.95
N ILE A 55 -5.47 4.43 1.32
CA ILE A 55 -6.49 4.19 2.36
C ILE A 55 -6.03 4.76 3.71
N LEU A 56 -4.79 4.51 4.13
CA LEU A 56 -4.22 5.07 5.37
C LEU A 56 -4.25 6.60 5.36
N THR A 57 -3.86 7.22 4.25
CA THR A 57 -3.87 8.67 4.11
C THR A 57 -5.28 9.25 4.23
N GLN A 58 -6.27 8.62 3.60
CA GLN A 58 -7.67 9.03 3.71
C GLN A 58 -8.19 8.87 5.14
N ALA A 59 -7.90 7.74 5.80
CA ALA A 59 -8.33 7.46 7.16
C ALA A 59 -7.76 8.47 8.17
N VAL A 60 -6.48 8.85 8.02
CA VAL A 60 -5.84 9.87 8.86
C VAL A 60 -6.50 11.23 8.70
N TRP A 61 -6.81 11.64 7.47
CA TRP A 61 -7.49 12.90 7.21
C TRP A 61 -8.92 12.93 7.79
N GLU A 62 -9.65 11.82 7.67
CA GLU A 62 -11.00 11.72 8.25
C GLU A 62 -10.94 11.75 9.78
N GLY A 63 -9.99 11.02 10.40
CA GLY A 63 -9.78 11.08 11.85
C GLY A 63 -9.39 12.48 12.33
N ALA A 64 -8.46 13.15 11.64
CA ALA A 64 -8.05 14.50 11.99
C ALA A 64 -9.18 15.52 11.82
N ARG A 65 -10.00 15.37 10.77
CA ARG A 65 -11.20 16.21 10.54
C ARG A 65 -12.24 16.01 11.63
N THR A 66 -12.56 14.75 11.95
CA THR A 66 -13.50 14.41 13.03
C THR A 66 -13.01 15.02 14.34
N GLY A 67 -11.76 14.79 14.72
CA GLY A 67 -11.18 15.32 15.94
C GLY A 67 -11.14 16.84 16.02
N ALA A 68 -11.05 17.54 14.88
CA ALA A 68 -11.08 19.01 14.86
C ALA A 68 -12.45 19.60 15.24
N THR A 69 -13.53 18.84 15.01
CA THR A 69 -14.91 19.29 15.25
C THR A 69 -15.51 18.78 16.57
N LEU A 70 -14.84 17.81 17.23
CA LEU A 70 -15.29 17.26 18.49
C LEU A 70 -15.22 18.28 19.62
N ASP A 71 -16.27 18.33 20.44
CA ASP A 71 -16.29 19.13 21.64
C ASP A 71 -15.91 18.25 22.85
N PRO A 72 -14.74 18.46 23.46
CA PRO A 72 -14.27 17.65 24.58
C PRO A 72 -15.13 17.83 25.86
N PHE A 73 -16.09 18.79 25.89
CA PHE A 73 -17.02 18.95 27.01
C PHE A 73 -18.24 18.04 26.96
N ILE A 74 -18.58 17.52 25.78
CA ILE A 74 -19.75 16.67 25.58
C ILE A 74 -19.42 15.19 25.81
N GLY A 75 -18.16 14.87 26.14
CA GLY A 75 -17.68 13.49 26.31
C GLY A 75 -17.35 12.81 24.99
N GLU A 76 -17.19 13.59 23.93
CA GLU A 76 -16.69 13.11 22.65
C GLU A 76 -15.16 12.99 22.73
N GLY A 77 -14.66 11.78 22.79
CA GLY A 77 -13.27 11.49 23.05
C GLY A 77 -12.54 10.83 21.86
N ASP A 78 -11.45 10.17 22.17
CA ASP A 78 -10.64 9.46 21.20
C ASP A 78 -11.41 8.31 20.52
N SER A 79 -12.48 7.81 21.15
CA SER A 79 -13.33 6.74 20.60
C SER A 79 -14.02 7.13 19.30
N GLU A 80 -14.48 8.37 19.17
CA GLU A 80 -15.13 8.89 17.96
C GLU A 80 -14.10 9.04 16.84
N ILE A 81 -12.91 9.55 17.16
CA ILE A 81 -11.80 9.66 16.20
C ILE A 81 -11.38 8.28 15.71
N GLN A 82 -11.21 7.33 16.64
CA GLN A 82 -10.87 5.94 16.30
C GLN A 82 -11.97 5.29 15.47
N GLY A 83 -13.24 5.53 15.79
CA GLY A 83 -14.38 5.03 15.02
C GLY A 83 -14.38 5.54 13.57
N ALA A 84 -14.16 6.83 13.38
CA ALA A 84 -14.07 7.44 12.05
C ALA A 84 -12.89 6.87 11.23
N VAL A 85 -11.73 6.73 11.87
CA VAL A 85 -10.54 6.10 11.27
C VAL A 85 -10.85 4.66 10.87
N GLN A 86 -11.38 3.84 11.79
CA GLN A 86 -11.67 2.43 11.53
C GLN A 86 -12.70 2.24 10.41
N ALA A 87 -13.73 3.08 10.34
CA ALA A 87 -14.68 3.05 9.24
C ALA A 87 -14.02 3.27 7.88
N SER A 88 -13.03 4.15 7.82
CA SER A 88 -12.28 4.46 6.60
C SER A 88 -11.26 3.36 6.22
N LEU A 89 -10.86 2.51 7.17
CA LEU A 89 -9.91 1.41 6.93
C LEU A 89 -10.54 0.15 6.33
N SER A 90 -11.83 0.14 6.04
CA SER A 90 -12.57 -1.05 5.55
C SER A 90 -12.01 -1.68 4.26
N GLY A 91 -11.22 -0.92 3.50
CA GLY A 91 -10.55 -1.41 2.29
C GLY A 91 -9.21 -2.14 2.51
N LEU A 92 -8.71 -2.21 3.75
CA LEU A 92 -7.50 -2.94 4.10
C LEU A 92 -7.79 -4.42 4.37
N SER A 93 -6.81 -5.28 4.07
CA SER A 93 -6.92 -6.73 4.35
C SER A 93 -7.00 -7.03 5.84
N TYR A 94 -6.31 -6.25 6.67
CA TYR A 94 -6.27 -6.42 8.14
C TYR A 94 -6.40 -5.07 8.84
N PRO A 95 -7.59 -4.46 8.85
CA PRO A 95 -7.78 -3.13 9.44
C PRO A 95 -7.52 -3.10 10.96
N SER A 96 -7.70 -4.21 11.66
CA SER A 96 -7.41 -4.33 13.10
C SER A 96 -5.91 -4.30 13.45
N ALA A 97 -5.02 -4.46 12.47
CA ALA A 97 -3.59 -4.37 12.68
C ALA A 97 -3.05 -2.93 12.65
N VAL A 98 -3.88 -1.97 12.29
CA VAL A 98 -3.50 -0.56 12.26
C VAL A 98 -3.40 -0.03 13.68
N GLN A 99 -2.24 0.54 14.02
CA GLN A 99 -2.02 1.26 15.27
C GLN A 99 -2.42 2.72 15.05
N ILE A 100 -3.27 3.24 15.93
CA ILE A 100 -3.80 4.60 15.89
C ILE A 100 -3.20 5.36 17.07
N GLU A 101 -2.49 6.46 16.81
CA GLU A 101 -1.95 7.37 17.81
C GLU A 101 -2.55 8.75 17.61
N ILE A 102 -3.11 9.33 18.68
CA ILE A 102 -3.74 10.65 18.69
C ILE A 102 -2.95 11.56 19.61
N ILE A 103 -2.50 12.70 19.14
CA ILE A 103 -1.67 13.65 19.90
C ILE A 103 -2.25 15.07 19.79
N PRO A 104 -2.57 15.74 20.89
CA PRO A 104 -2.59 15.25 22.27
C PRO A 104 -3.70 14.22 22.50
N ASP A 105 -3.50 13.32 23.46
CA ASP A 105 -4.49 12.33 23.84
C ASP A 105 -5.68 12.98 24.59
N GLU A 106 -6.77 12.23 24.79
CA GLU A 106 -7.99 12.72 25.44
C GLU A 106 -7.71 13.30 26.83
N SER A 107 -6.80 12.69 27.59
CA SER A 107 -6.46 13.13 28.93
C SER A 107 -5.73 14.49 28.92
N ALA A 108 -4.83 14.70 27.98
CA ALA A 108 -4.13 15.96 27.79
C ALA A 108 -5.09 17.06 27.29
N ARG A 109 -5.99 16.72 26.36
CA ARG A 109 -7.01 17.66 25.86
C ARG A 109 -7.97 18.09 26.96
N SER A 110 -8.42 17.17 27.80
CA SER A 110 -9.33 17.47 28.92
C SER A 110 -8.67 18.29 30.02
N ALA A 111 -7.37 18.13 30.23
CA ALA A 111 -6.59 18.89 31.21
C ALA A 111 -6.29 20.35 30.82
N MET A 112 -6.57 20.74 29.56
CA MET A 112 -6.36 22.12 29.12
C MET A 112 -7.26 23.08 29.85
N SER A 113 -6.67 24.17 30.35
CA SER A 113 -7.39 25.18 31.10
C SER A 113 -8.35 25.99 30.22
N TRP A 114 -9.48 26.41 30.78
CA TRP A 114 -10.43 27.31 30.14
C TRP A 114 -9.96 28.79 30.17
N PRO A 115 -10.15 29.59 29.10
CA PRO A 115 -10.66 29.22 27.78
C PRO A 115 -9.65 28.37 27.00
N LYS A 116 -10.12 27.31 26.38
CA LYS A 116 -9.24 26.44 25.59
C LYS A 116 -8.59 27.21 24.43
N PRO A 117 -7.28 27.01 24.21
CA PRO A 117 -6.58 27.71 23.13
C PRO A 117 -7.15 27.28 21.77
N ARG A 118 -7.69 28.24 21.02
CA ARG A 118 -8.12 28.00 19.64
C ARG A 118 -6.90 27.76 18.75
N GLY A 119 -7.01 26.78 17.86
CA GLY A 119 -5.99 26.51 16.87
C GLY A 119 -4.83 25.65 17.35
N GLU A 120 -5.01 24.95 18.50
CA GLU A 120 -4.07 23.92 18.89
C GLU A 120 -4.09 22.76 17.88
N ALA A 121 -2.92 22.19 17.63
CA ALA A 121 -2.77 21.14 16.63
C ALA A 121 -3.22 19.78 17.20
N LEU A 122 -4.15 19.12 16.53
CA LEU A 122 -4.45 17.72 16.72
C LEU A 122 -3.75 16.92 15.63
N GLN A 123 -2.89 16.02 16.00
CA GLN A 123 -2.19 15.12 15.11
C GLN A 123 -2.71 13.70 15.27
N VAL A 124 -3.09 13.09 14.16
CA VAL A 124 -3.47 11.67 14.09
C VAL A 124 -2.40 10.97 13.29
N ARG A 125 -1.85 9.88 13.83
CA ARG A 125 -0.85 9.03 13.19
C ARG A 125 -1.38 7.61 13.09
N LEU A 126 -1.11 6.99 11.95
CA LEU A 126 -1.41 5.58 11.71
C LEU A 126 -0.14 4.84 11.34
N ALA A 127 0.01 3.64 11.90
CA ALA A 127 1.07 2.71 11.53
C ALA A 127 0.45 1.35 11.20
N TYR A 128 0.73 0.84 10.00
CA TYR A 128 0.21 -0.43 9.51
C TYR A 128 1.35 -1.37 9.14
N PRO A 129 1.51 -2.50 9.85
CA PRO A 129 2.48 -3.53 9.48
C PRO A 129 1.98 -4.27 8.24
N PHE A 130 2.71 -4.14 7.14
CA PHE A 130 2.38 -4.75 5.86
C PHE A 130 3.42 -5.82 5.51
N GLN A 131 2.95 -7.02 5.18
CA GLN A 131 3.81 -8.14 4.79
C GLN A 131 3.68 -8.43 3.30
N ILE A 132 4.81 -8.43 2.62
CA ILE A 132 4.93 -8.87 1.23
C ILE A 132 5.34 -10.34 1.28
N SER A 133 4.47 -11.24 0.77
CA SER A 133 4.70 -12.68 0.89
C SER A 133 5.49 -13.30 -0.28
N LEU A 134 5.60 -12.62 -1.42
CA LEU A 134 6.21 -13.16 -2.64
C LEU A 134 7.08 -12.10 -3.34
N PRO A 135 8.22 -12.50 -3.90
CA PRO A 135 8.88 -13.81 -3.87
C PRO A 135 9.67 -14.07 -2.59
N ILE A 136 9.93 -13.03 -1.79
CA ILE A 136 10.66 -13.07 -0.52
C ILE A 136 9.79 -12.35 0.51
N PRO A 137 9.56 -12.93 1.70
CA PRO A 137 8.82 -12.24 2.75
C PRO A 137 9.60 -11.01 3.22
N ILE A 138 8.98 -9.85 3.09
CA ILE A 138 9.53 -8.56 3.54
C ILE A 138 8.46 -7.89 4.39
N ASP A 139 8.81 -7.52 5.60
CA ASP A 139 7.97 -6.76 6.50
C ASP A 139 8.29 -5.27 6.35
N ILE A 140 7.27 -4.49 6.04
CA ILE A 140 7.37 -3.03 5.96
C ILE A 140 6.28 -2.40 6.82
N THR A 141 6.57 -1.25 7.43
CA THR A 141 5.55 -0.47 8.14
C THR A 141 5.16 0.71 7.27
N LEU A 142 3.88 0.75 6.88
CA LEU A 142 3.30 1.89 6.19
C LEU A 142 2.80 2.88 7.24
N GLY A 143 3.14 4.15 7.09
CA GLY A 143 2.73 5.21 8.00
C GLY A 143 1.99 6.33 7.27
N ALA A 144 1.03 6.93 7.96
CA ALA A 144 0.37 8.16 7.52
C ALA A 144 0.13 9.05 8.74
N GLU A 145 0.23 10.35 8.54
CA GLU A 145 -0.06 11.34 9.57
C GLU A 145 -0.81 12.54 8.99
N ALA A 146 -1.71 13.08 9.76
CA ALA A 146 -2.39 14.34 9.43
C ALA A 146 -2.52 15.20 10.68
N THR A 147 -2.44 16.51 10.47
CA THR A 147 -2.60 17.50 11.53
C THR A 147 -3.75 18.43 11.16
N SER A 148 -4.68 18.59 12.09
CA SER A 148 -5.77 19.57 11.99
C SER A 148 -5.68 20.57 13.13
N ARG A 149 -6.33 21.71 12.97
CA ARG A 149 -6.51 22.67 14.09
C ARG A 149 -7.83 22.43 14.76
N MET A 150 -7.81 22.34 16.09
CA MET A 150 -9.01 22.19 16.88
C MET A 150 -9.79 23.51 16.89
N GLU A 151 -11.03 23.47 16.45
CA GLU A 151 -11.97 24.59 16.46
C GLU A 151 -12.96 24.40 17.59
N TYR A 152 -12.56 24.69 18.82
CA TYR A 152 -13.51 24.69 19.93
C TYR A 152 -14.51 25.83 19.77
N SER A 153 -15.79 25.52 19.78
CA SER A 153 -16.82 26.53 19.93
C SER A 153 -16.78 27.07 21.37
N ASN A 154 -16.18 28.24 21.58
CA ASN A 154 -16.24 28.92 22.87
C ASN A 154 -17.63 29.55 23.05
N LEU A 155 -18.70 28.80 22.93
CA LEU A 155 -20.02 29.22 23.32
C LEU A 155 -20.12 29.05 24.83
N PRO A 156 -20.54 30.14 25.56
CA PRO A 156 -20.78 30.08 26.99
C PRO A 156 -21.93 29.14 27.35
#